data_4208d4521ceb9df76830362b5684f857
#
_entry.id   4208d4521ceb9df76830362b5684f857
#
_cell.length_a   1.000
_cell.length_b   1.000
_cell.length_c   1.000
_cell.angle_alpha   90.00
_cell.angle_beta   90.00
_cell.angle_gamma   90.00
#
_symmetry.space_group_name_H-M   'P 1'
#
loop_
_entity.id
_entity.type
_entity.pdbx_description
1 polymer ?
#
loop_
_entity_poly.entity_id
_entity_poly.type
_entity_poly.pdbx_seq_one_letter_code
_entity_poly.pdbx_strand_id
1 'polypeptide(L)'
;GSPQPSFIPWENVKEDGYNLELLFLSTHTGTHMDAPYHFIEKGAKIHEISLEKLVSEAALIQCRKNGGEFITKIDIQKFEKKHGKIASFSSVIFYTGWQRNLQKKYYFEKNPGLSVSAAKYLASKKINLVGIDSPSIDLGKDSKFSVHQIFAKKGMLIVENLANLEKIKSSKFHLVVLPLKLKNATGSPVRAIAFVE
;
A
#
# COMPACT_ATOMS: atom_id res chain seq x y z
N GLY A 1 -13.91 11.60 -3.75
CA GLY A 1 -12.53 11.17 -3.99
C GLY A 1 -11.55 12.23 -3.50
N SER A 2 -10.27 11.91 -3.50
CA SER A 2 -9.22 12.87 -3.15
C SER A 2 -9.16 14.01 -4.17
N PRO A 3 -8.78 15.24 -3.76
CA PRO A 3 -8.57 16.34 -4.69
C PRO A 3 -7.48 16.00 -5.69
N GLN A 4 -7.55 16.59 -6.87
CA GLN A 4 -6.52 16.45 -7.89
C GLN A 4 -5.20 17.08 -7.39
N PRO A 5 -4.06 16.40 -7.54
CA PRO A 5 -2.77 17.00 -7.23
C PRO A 5 -2.53 18.24 -8.10
N SER A 6 -1.99 19.30 -7.50
CA SER A 6 -1.61 20.52 -8.21
C SER A 6 -0.16 20.86 -7.92
N PHE A 7 0.56 21.23 -8.98
CA PHE A 7 1.93 21.72 -8.94
C PHE A 7 1.88 23.16 -9.39
N ILE A 8 2.23 24.09 -8.52
CA ILE A 8 2.17 25.53 -8.78
C ILE A 8 3.61 26.03 -8.85
N PRO A 9 4.10 26.45 -10.04
CA PRO A 9 5.40 27.13 -10.15
C PRO A 9 5.41 28.37 -9.24
N TRP A 10 6.44 28.49 -8.41
CA TRP A 10 6.58 29.60 -7.47
C TRP A 10 7.73 30.53 -7.85
N GLU A 11 8.89 29.94 -8.13
CA GLU A 11 10.08 30.64 -8.60
C GLU A 11 10.57 30.00 -9.91
N ASN A 12 11.30 30.76 -10.74
CA ASN A 12 11.87 30.28 -11.99
C ASN A 12 13.32 30.72 -12.19
N VAL A 13 14.09 29.88 -12.90
CA VAL A 13 15.54 30.07 -13.05
C VAL A 13 15.92 31.34 -13.76
N LYS A 14 15.05 31.91 -14.62
CA LYS A 14 15.38 33.16 -15.39
C LYS A 14 15.33 34.40 -14.52
N GLU A 15 14.40 34.45 -13.58
CA GLU A 15 14.13 35.61 -12.73
C GLU A 15 14.79 35.47 -11.36
N ASP A 16 14.77 34.25 -10.80
CA ASP A 16 15.14 33.99 -9.42
C ASP A 16 16.45 33.19 -9.29
N GLY A 17 16.97 32.64 -10.40
CA GLY A 17 18.18 31.83 -10.44
C GLY A 17 17.97 30.35 -10.06
N TYR A 18 16.76 29.93 -9.70
CA TYR A 18 16.36 28.55 -9.37
C TYR A 18 14.88 28.35 -9.65
N ASN A 19 14.47 27.07 -9.72
CA ASN A 19 13.05 26.70 -9.83
C ASN A 19 12.55 26.21 -8.46
N LEU A 20 11.32 26.60 -8.11
CA LEU A 20 10.61 26.18 -6.92
C LEU A 20 9.13 25.97 -7.24
N GLU A 21 8.54 24.89 -6.70
CA GLU A 21 7.12 24.61 -6.85
C GLU A 21 6.43 24.39 -5.50
N LEU A 22 5.18 24.84 -5.42
CA LEU A 22 4.27 24.44 -4.35
C LEU A 22 3.48 23.20 -4.75
N LEU A 23 3.35 22.27 -3.82
CA LEU A 23 2.62 21.02 -4.03
C LEU A 23 1.36 21.00 -3.19
N PHE A 24 0.22 20.80 -3.85
CA PHE A 24 -1.05 20.47 -3.20
C PHE A 24 -1.41 19.05 -3.57
N LEU A 25 -1.41 18.15 -2.60
CA LEU A 25 -1.79 16.75 -2.79
C LEU A 25 -2.37 16.15 -1.51
N SER A 26 -3.25 15.16 -1.68
CA SER A 26 -3.70 14.33 -0.57
C SER A 26 -2.52 13.49 -0.05
N THR A 27 -2.48 13.22 1.24
CA THR A 27 -1.53 12.25 1.83
C THR A 27 -1.71 10.83 1.28
N HIS A 28 -2.83 10.57 0.60
CA HIS A 28 -3.17 9.29 -0.06
C HIS A 28 -3.12 9.40 -1.59
N THR A 29 -2.14 10.16 -2.13
CA THR A 29 -1.96 10.34 -3.58
C THR A 29 -0.92 9.35 -4.13
N GLY A 30 -1.26 8.71 -5.27
CA GLY A 30 -0.36 7.80 -6.00
C GLY A 30 0.00 6.55 -5.20
N THR A 31 1.24 6.06 -5.32
CA THR A 31 1.75 5.03 -4.41
C THR A 31 1.96 5.67 -3.04
N HIS A 32 1.21 5.21 -2.05
CA HIS A 32 1.18 5.82 -0.72
C HIS A 32 1.08 4.78 0.39
N MET A 33 1.37 5.21 1.60
CA MET A 33 1.26 4.41 2.82
C MET A 33 0.18 5.00 3.72
N ASP A 34 -0.67 4.12 4.26
CA ASP A 34 -1.62 4.45 5.32
C ASP A 34 -1.04 4.09 6.69
N ALA A 35 -1.13 5.04 7.60
CA ALA A 35 -0.89 4.80 9.03
C ALA A 35 -2.20 4.37 9.73
N PRO A 36 -2.12 3.65 10.86
CA PRO A 36 -3.31 3.26 11.63
C PRO A 36 -4.25 4.42 11.97
N TYR A 37 -3.73 5.62 12.14
CA TYR A 37 -4.50 6.84 12.41
C TYR A 37 -5.51 7.17 11.29
N HIS A 38 -5.33 6.64 10.08
CA HIS A 38 -6.29 6.85 8.99
C HIS A 38 -7.70 6.31 9.31
N PHE A 39 -7.80 5.22 10.08
CA PHE A 39 -9.08 4.59 10.44
C PHE A 39 -9.31 4.50 11.96
N ILE A 40 -8.30 4.74 12.79
CA ILE A 40 -8.38 4.64 14.25
C ILE A 40 -7.96 5.95 14.88
N GLU A 41 -8.85 6.64 15.54
CA GLU A 41 -8.64 7.98 16.13
C GLU A 41 -7.38 8.06 17.02
N LYS A 42 -7.10 7.02 17.79
CA LYS A 42 -5.89 6.91 18.63
C LYS A 42 -4.83 6.02 18.00
N GLY A 43 -4.90 5.78 16.70
CA GLY A 43 -3.89 5.02 15.95
C GLY A 43 -2.59 5.79 15.80
N ALA A 44 -1.49 5.05 15.57
CA ALA A 44 -0.21 5.67 15.26
C ALA A 44 -0.29 6.50 13.98
N LYS A 45 0.29 7.70 13.99
CA LYS A 45 0.38 8.62 12.86
C LYS A 45 1.61 8.31 12.04
N ILE A 46 1.67 8.80 10.80
CA ILE A 46 2.76 8.45 9.87
C ILE A 46 4.16 8.79 10.42
N HIS A 47 4.31 9.90 11.13
CA HIS A 47 5.60 10.32 11.71
C HIS A 47 6.01 9.52 12.97
N GLU A 48 5.11 8.73 13.53
CA GLU A 48 5.32 7.88 14.71
C GLU A 48 5.71 6.44 14.33
N ILE A 49 5.67 6.10 13.03
CA ILE A 49 6.00 4.76 12.55
C ILE A 49 7.51 4.53 12.66
N SER A 50 7.89 3.44 13.35
CA SER A 50 9.30 3.07 13.50
C SER A 50 9.89 2.57 12.18
N LEU A 51 11.18 2.84 11.96
CA LEU A 51 11.88 2.46 10.71
C LEU A 51 11.97 0.94 10.51
N GLU A 52 11.98 0.17 11.59
CA GLU A 52 12.01 -1.30 11.54
C GLU A 52 10.77 -1.89 10.85
N LYS A 53 9.65 -1.16 10.84
CA LYS A 53 8.45 -1.56 10.09
C LYS A 53 8.51 -1.22 8.61
N LEU A 54 9.41 -0.31 8.23
CA LEU A 54 9.50 0.28 6.88
C LEU A 54 10.58 -0.39 6.03
N VAL A 55 11.45 -1.18 6.66
CA VAL A 55 12.51 -1.97 6.01
C VAL A 55 12.36 -3.41 6.50
N SER A 56 11.97 -4.32 5.63
CA SER A 56 11.67 -5.69 6.03
C SER A 56 11.79 -6.70 4.88
N GLU A 57 11.91 -7.98 5.22
CA GLU A 57 11.65 -9.04 4.25
C GLU A 57 10.17 -8.99 3.83
N ALA A 58 9.93 -9.16 2.53
CA ALA A 58 8.59 -9.17 1.96
C ALA A 58 8.32 -10.44 1.17
N ALA A 59 7.09 -10.97 1.31
CA ALA A 59 6.57 -12.03 0.46
C ALA A 59 5.77 -11.43 -0.70
N LEU A 60 6.09 -11.80 -1.95
CA LEU A 60 5.31 -11.44 -3.14
C LEU A 60 4.31 -12.53 -3.47
N ILE A 61 3.05 -12.29 -3.19
CA ILE A 61 1.94 -13.19 -3.55
C ILE A 61 1.38 -12.79 -4.90
N GLN A 62 1.76 -13.54 -5.94
CA GLN A 62 1.21 -13.36 -7.27
C GLN A 62 -0.16 -14.01 -7.36
N CYS A 63 -1.22 -13.21 -7.34
CA CYS A 63 -2.61 -13.67 -7.42
C CYS A 63 -3.41 -12.77 -8.37
N ARG A 64 -3.30 -13.07 -9.67
CA ARG A 64 -4.05 -12.33 -10.70
C ARG A 64 -5.53 -12.31 -10.37
N LYS A 65 -6.12 -11.10 -10.42
CA LYS A 65 -7.54 -10.88 -10.11
C LYS A 65 -8.17 -9.97 -11.17
N ASN A 66 -9.42 -10.26 -11.48
CA ASN A 66 -10.26 -9.36 -12.26
C ASN A 66 -10.95 -8.35 -11.34
N GLY A 67 -11.63 -7.39 -11.96
CA GLY A 67 -12.39 -6.41 -11.20
C GLY A 67 -13.49 -7.06 -10.36
N GLY A 68 -13.61 -6.66 -9.10
CA GLY A 68 -14.59 -7.17 -8.17
C GLY A 68 -14.27 -8.53 -7.54
N GLU A 69 -13.09 -9.10 -7.80
CA GLU A 69 -12.67 -10.38 -7.21
C GLU A 69 -11.91 -10.19 -5.89
N PHE A 70 -12.14 -11.11 -4.96
CA PHE A 70 -11.41 -11.11 -3.69
C PHE A 70 -10.10 -11.87 -3.78
N ILE A 71 -9.08 -11.33 -3.12
CA ILE A 71 -7.91 -12.06 -2.64
C ILE A 71 -8.34 -12.78 -1.37
N THR A 72 -8.29 -14.10 -1.39
CA THR A 72 -8.83 -14.93 -0.31
C THR A 72 -7.74 -15.48 0.61
N LYS A 73 -8.13 -15.97 1.79
CA LYS A 73 -7.23 -16.73 2.67
C LYS A 73 -6.60 -17.92 1.95
N ILE A 74 -7.33 -18.55 1.02
CA ILE A 74 -6.83 -19.69 0.25
C ILE A 74 -5.68 -19.28 -0.67
N ASP A 75 -5.72 -18.09 -1.27
CA ASP A 75 -4.62 -17.58 -2.09
C ASP A 75 -3.33 -17.48 -1.27
N ILE A 76 -3.42 -16.96 -0.04
CA ILE A 76 -2.30 -16.85 0.90
C ILE A 76 -1.78 -18.25 1.31
N GLN A 77 -2.67 -19.16 1.65
CA GLN A 77 -2.32 -20.53 2.06
C GLN A 77 -1.67 -21.32 0.92
N LYS A 78 -2.11 -21.13 -0.34
CA LYS A 78 -1.44 -21.70 -1.53
C LYS A 78 -0.01 -21.21 -1.66
N PHE A 79 0.21 -19.89 -1.47
CA PHE A 79 1.55 -19.33 -1.45
C PHE A 79 2.41 -19.97 -0.35
N GLU A 80 1.90 -20.05 0.88
CA GLU A 80 2.62 -20.65 2.00
C GLU A 80 2.94 -22.12 1.82
N LYS A 81 2.05 -22.88 1.18
CA LYS A 81 2.29 -24.30 0.84
C LYS A 81 3.46 -24.46 -0.12
N LYS A 82 3.61 -23.51 -1.06
CA LYS A 82 4.64 -23.56 -2.10
C LYS A 82 5.99 -22.97 -1.66
N HIS A 83 5.98 -21.90 -0.87
CA HIS A 83 7.15 -21.08 -0.58
C HIS A 83 7.52 -21.02 0.90
N GLY A 84 6.82 -21.75 1.75
CA GLY A 84 6.99 -21.73 3.21
C GLY A 84 6.13 -20.67 3.90
N LYS A 85 6.06 -20.76 5.21
CA LYS A 85 5.25 -19.83 6.04
C LYS A 85 5.77 -18.39 5.92
N ILE A 86 4.85 -17.45 5.90
CA ILE A 86 5.16 -16.03 5.98
C ILE A 86 5.61 -15.72 7.40
N ALA A 87 6.77 -15.09 7.54
CA ALA A 87 7.36 -14.74 8.83
C ALA A 87 6.55 -13.64 9.53
N SER A 88 6.51 -13.68 10.86
CA SER A 88 5.96 -12.57 11.64
C SER A 88 6.83 -11.30 11.47
N PHE A 89 6.22 -10.14 11.58
CA PHE A 89 6.86 -8.82 11.43
C PHE A 89 7.45 -8.55 10.04
N SER A 90 7.15 -9.40 9.05
CA SER A 90 7.47 -9.16 7.64
C SER A 90 6.40 -8.35 6.91
N SER A 91 6.64 -8.08 5.64
CA SER A 91 5.67 -7.46 4.71
C SER A 91 5.07 -8.49 3.78
N VAL A 92 3.83 -8.26 3.33
CA VAL A 92 3.15 -9.08 2.32
C VAL A 92 2.67 -8.19 1.18
N ILE A 93 3.13 -8.47 -0.02
CA ILE A 93 2.79 -7.70 -1.22
C ILE A 93 1.93 -8.56 -2.14
N PHE A 94 0.77 -8.05 -2.52
CA PHE A 94 -0.14 -8.69 -3.47
C PHE A 94 0.04 -8.11 -4.86
N TYR A 95 0.34 -8.96 -5.82
CA TYR A 95 0.38 -8.63 -7.22
C TYR A 95 -0.86 -9.21 -7.92
N THR A 96 -1.85 -8.36 -8.12
CA THR A 96 -3.11 -8.71 -8.80
C THR A 96 -3.07 -8.45 -10.30
N GLY A 97 -2.18 -7.57 -10.76
CA GLY A 97 -2.09 -7.06 -12.10
C GLY A 97 -3.09 -5.93 -12.39
N TRP A 98 -3.73 -5.38 -11.34
CA TRP A 98 -4.71 -4.30 -11.48
C TRP A 98 -4.09 -2.97 -11.91
N GLN A 99 -2.83 -2.70 -11.58
CA GLN A 99 -2.09 -1.49 -11.98
C GLN A 99 -2.23 -1.13 -13.46
N ARG A 100 -2.39 -2.13 -14.36
CA ARG A 100 -2.57 -1.90 -15.80
C ARG A 100 -3.87 -1.18 -16.16
N ASN A 101 -4.80 -1.07 -15.22
CA ASN A 101 -6.07 -0.39 -15.39
C ASN A 101 -6.06 1.06 -14.88
N LEU A 102 -4.91 1.60 -14.50
CA LEU A 102 -4.77 2.93 -13.86
C LEU A 102 -5.50 4.05 -14.61
N GLN A 103 -5.49 4.03 -15.95
CA GLN A 103 -6.14 5.06 -16.75
C GLN A 103 -7.61 4.75 -17.08
N LYS A 104 -8.16 3.65 -16.57
CA LYS A 104 -9.54 3.26 -16.83
C LYS A 104 -10.49 3.93 -15.85
N LYS A 105 -11.64 4.43 -16.32
CA LYS A 105 -12.66 5.09 -15.48
C LYS A 105 -13.12 4.23 -14.30
N TYR A 106 -13.10 2.91 -14.45
CA TYR A 106 -13.52 1.96 -13.41
C TYR A 106 -12.39 1.57 -12.43
N TYR A 107 -11.21 2.19 -12.53
CA TYR A 107 -10.02 1.81 -11.74
C TYR A 107 -10.28 1.76 -10.23
N PHE A 108 -10.96 2.78 -9.71
CA PHE A 108 -11.30 2.90 -8.28
C PHE A 108 -12.58 2.15 -7.87
N GLU A 109 -13.50 1.91 -8.81
CA GLU A 109 -14.80 1.33 -8.49
C GLU A 109 -14.82 -0.19 -8.54
N LYS A 110 -13.96 -0.77 -9.37
CA LYS A 110 -13.94 -2.21 -9.65
C LYS A 110 -12.65 -2.91 -9.22
N ASN A 111 -11.80 -2.24 -8.41
CA ASN A 111 -10.55 -2.86 -7.99
C ASN A 111 -10.78 -4.14 -7.18
N PRO A 112 -9.89 -5.15 -7.37
CA PRO A 112 -9.84 -6.29 -6.46
C PRO A 112 -9.34 -5.83 -5.09
N GLY A 113 -9.70 -6.58 -4.05
CA GLY A 113 -9.26 -6.32 -2.69
C GLY A 113 -9.23 -7.59 -1.85
N LEU A 114 -8.77 -7.50 -0.63
CA LEU A 114 -8.74 -8.65 0.28
C LEU A 114 -10.13 -8.99 0.82
N SER A 115 -10.40 -10.26 1.02
CA SER A 115 -11.53 -10.68 1.83
C SER A 115 -11.25 -10.46 3.32
N VAL A 116 -12.32 -10.28 4.11
CA VAL A 116 -12.22 -10.17 5.58
C VAL A 116 -11.50 -11.36 6.20
N SER A 117 -11.70 -12.58 5.66
CA SER A 117 -11.01 -13.78 6.14
C SER A 117 -9.51 -13.76 5.84
N ALA A 118 -9.09 -13.22 4.68
CA ALA A 118 -7.68 -13.01 4.35
C ALA A 118 -7.03 -11.98 5.28
N ALA A 119 -7.70 -10.85 5.51
CA ALA A 119 -7.22 -9.80 6.40
C ALA A 119 -7.04 -10.30 7.84
N LYS A 120 -8.03 -11.00 8.39
CA LYS A 120 -7.94 -11.62 9.73
C LYS A 120 -6.79 -12.63 9.81
N TYR A 121 -6.57 -13.41 8.76
CA TYR A 121 -5.48 -14.37 8.72
C TYR A 121 -4.11 -13.69 8.76
N LEU A 122 -3.86 -12.64 7.97
CA LEU A 122 -2.62 -11.87 8.02
C LEU A 122 -2.43 -11.17 9.38
N ALA A 123 -3.49 -10.57 9.91
CA ALA A 123 -3.47 -9.92 11.21
C ALA A 123 -3.10 -10.91 12.34
N SER A 124 -3.55 -12.18 12.27
CA SER A 124 -3.19 -13.21 13.24
C SER A 124 -1.71 -13.61 13.18
N LYS A 125 -1.03 -13.36 12.05
CA LYS A 125 0.40 -13.64 11.84
C LYS A 125 1.33 -12.52 12.29
N LYS A 126 0.80 -11.41 12.79
CA LYS A 126 1.58 -10.24 13.21
C LYS A 126 2.39 -9.64 12.05
N ILE A 127 1.79 -9.54 10.86
CA ILE A 127 2.40 -8.87 9.70
C ILE A 127 2.48 -7.37 9.97
N ASN A 128 3.60 -6.74 9.63
CA ASN A 128 3.80 -5.30 9.82
C ASN A 128 3.15 -4.46 8.74
N LEU A 129 3.26 -4.91 7.48
CA LEU A 129 2.84 -4.13 6.32
C LEU A 129 2.20 -5.04 5.26
N VAL A 130 1.12 -4.57 4.68
CA VAL A 130 0.50 -5.21 3.50
C VAL A 130 0.47 -4.22 2.36
N GLY A 131 0.96 -4.63 1.19
CA GLY A 131 0.93 -3.82 -0.02
C GLY A 131 0.14 -4.45 -1.16
N ILE A 132 -0.39 -3.62 -2.06
CA ILE A 132 -1.18 -4.05 -3.22
C ILE A 132 -0.98 -3.13 -4.42
N ASP A 133 -1.12 -3.67 -5.63
CA ASP A 133 -1.08 -2.93 -6.89
C ASP A 133 -2.44 -2.37 -7.34
N SER A 134 -3.37 -2.23 -6.42
CA SER A 134 -4.69 -1.63 -6.64
C SER A 134 -4.85 -0.34 -5.82
N PRO A 135 -5.85 0.50 -6.14
CA PRO A 135 -6.08 1.77 -5.44
C PRO A 135 -6.64 1.61 -4.04
N SER A 136 -7.04 0.41 -3.65
CA SER A 136 -7.48 0.09 -2.30
C SER A 136 -7.18 -1.36 -1.96
N ILE A 137 -6.84 -1.58 -0.67
CA ILE A 137 -6.73 -2.93 -0.08
C ILE A 137 -8.10 -3.57 0.09
N ASP A 138 -9.16 -2.77 0.24
CA ASP A 138 -10.55 -3.21 0.20
C ASP A 138 -11.04 -3.39 -1.24
N LEU A 139 -12.06 -4.21 -1.42
CA LEU A 139 -12.76 -4.34 -2.70
C LEU A 139 -13.38 -2.99 -3.10
N GLY A 140 -13.35 -2.62 -4.37
CA GLY A 140 -13.81 -1.32 -4.85
C GLY A 140 -15.27 -0.93 -4.50
N LYS A 141 -16.09 -1.90 -4.11
CA LYS A 141 -17.47 -1.68 -3.65
C LYS A 141 -17.62 -1.70 -2.12
N ASP A 142 -16.56 -1.92 -1.36
CA ASP A 142 -16.64 -1.95 0.10
C ASP A 142 -16.62 -0.53 0.67
N SER A 143 -17.82 0.02 0.90
CA SER A 143 -17.99 1.33 1.56
C SER A 143 -17.73 1.31 3.07
N LYS A 144 -17.53 0.13 3.68
CA LYS A 144 -17.24 -0.02 5.11
C LYS A 144 -15.76 -0.05 5.42
N PHE A 145 -14.90 -0.17 4.39
CA PHE A 145 -13.45 -0.26 4.55
C PHE A 145 -13.03 -1.36 5.53
N SER A 146 -13.62 -2.55 5.35
CA SER A 146 -13.56 -3.65 6.32
C SER A 146 -12.14 -4.14 6.56
N VAL A 147 -11.30 -4.20 5.52
CA VAL A 147 -9.91 -4.63 5.61
C VAL A 147 -9.04 -3.56 6.24
N HIS A 148 -9.18 -2.30 5.84
CA HIS A 148 -8.48 -1.18 6.45
C HIS A 148 -8.71 -1.15 7.97
N GLN A 149 -9.97 -1.28 8.41
CA GLN A 149 -10.28 -1.28 9.83
C GLN A 149 -9.63 -2.45 10.60
N ILE A 150 -9.57 -3.65 9.99
CA ILE A 150 -8.90 -4.80 10.60
C ILE A 150 -7.41 -4.53 10.77
N PHE A 151 -6.76 -4.02 9.73
CA PHE A 151 -5.32 -3.76 9.75
C PHE A 151 -4.96 -2.61 10.68
N ALA A 152 -5.69 -1.49 10.60
CA ALA A 152 -5.46 -0.33 11.46
C ALA A 152 -5.62 -0.67 12.96
N LYS A 153 -6.65 -1.46 13.34
CA LYS A 153 -6.83 -1.96 14.71
C LYS A 153 -5.68 -2.83 15.21
N LYS A 154 -4.90 -3.41 14.31
CA LYS A 154 -3.73 -4.25 14.62
C LYS A 154 -2.39 -3.51 14.47
N GLY A 155 -2.42 -2.21 14.19
CA GLY A 155 -1.22 -1.40 13.99
C GLY A 155 -0.41 -1.77 12.74
N MET A 156 -1.06 -2.43 11.78
CA MET A 156 -0.48 -2.81 10.49
C MET A 156 -0.52 -1.61 9.53
N LEU A 157 0.49 -1.51 8.69
CA LEU A 157 0.59 -0.51 7.64
C LEU A 157 0.00 -1.05 6.33
N ILE A 158 -0.53 -0.16 5.51
CA ILE A 158 -1.03 -0.50 4.18
C ILE A 158 -0.26 0.34 3.16
N VAL A 159 0.09 -0.26 2.01
CA VAL A 159 0.67 0.45 0.86
C VAL A 159 -0.15 0.14 -0.37
N GLU A 160 -0.70 1.18 -0.98
CA GLU A 160 -1.60 1.07 -2.13
C GLU A 160 -0.97 1.65 -3.41
N ASN A 161 -1.56 1.30 -4.55
CA ASN A 161 -1.08 1.72 -5.85
C ASN A 161 0.39 1.37 -6.13
N LEU A 162 0.84 0.19 -5.68
CA LEU A 162 2.15 -0.32 -6.07
C LEU A 162 2.20 -0.57 -7.57
N ALA A 163 3.35 -0.33 -8.19
CA ALA A 163 3.57 -0.53 -9.61
C ALA A 163 4.82 -1.36 -9.89
N ASN A 164 4.92 -1.90 -11.10
CA ASN A 164 6.07 -2.68 -11.59
C ASN A 164 6.32 -4.00 -10.83
N LEU A 165 5.34 -4.52 -10.10
CA LEU A 165 5.49 -5.77 -9.34
C LEU A 165 5.76 -6.99 -10.23
N GLU A 166 5.42 -6.94 -11.53
CA GLU A 166 5.75 -7.97 -12.51
C GLU A 166 7.25 -8.12 -12.76
N LYS A 167 8.04 -7.12 -12.43
CA LYS A 167 9.50 -7.15 -12.56
C LYS A 167 10.18 -7.97 -11.47
N ILE A 168 9.52 -8.17 -10.34
CA ILE A 168 10.03 -8.97 -9.23
C ILE A 168 9.77 -10.44 -9.54
N LYS A 169 10.83 -11.22 -9.75
CA LYS A 169 10.76 -12.65 -10.09
C LYS A 169 10.83 -13.57 -8.86
N SER A 170 11.44 -13.10 -7.79
CA SER A 170 11.53 -13.83 -6.53
C SER A 170 10.20 -13.78 -5.77
N SER A 171 9.89 -14.87 -5.04
CA SER A 171 8.75 -14.89 -4.11
C SER A 171 9.04 -14.18 -2.78
N LYS A 172 10.32 -13.86 -2.53
CA LYS A 172 10.79 -13.09 -1.38
C LYS A 172 11.80 -12.05 -1.83
N PHE A 173 11.83 -10.91 -1.17
CA PHE A 173 12.75 -9.81 -1.44
C PHE A 173 12.84 -8.88 -0.24
N HIS A 174 13.83 -8.00 -0.21
CA HIS A 174 13.88 -6.94 0.79
C HIS A 174 13.11 -5.71 0.29
N LEU A 175 12.15 -5.26 1.09
CA LEU A 175 11.31 -4.09 0.82
C LEU A 175 11.76 -2.90 1.64
N VAL A 176 11.90 -1.75 1.00
CA VAL A 176 12.07 -0.45 1.65
C VAL A 176 10.93 0.46 1.20
N VAL A 177 10.15 0.99 2.16
CA VAL A 177 9.03 1.91 1.89
C VAL A 177 9.07 3.03 2.91
N LEU A 178 9.62 4.18 2.53
CA LEU A 178 9.82 5.31 3.43
C LEU A 178 8.84 6.44 3.12
N PRO A 179 7.89 6.74 4.03
CA PRO A 179 7.02 7.89 3.92
C PRO A 179 7.74 9.18 4.26
N LEU A 180 7.22 10.31 3.80
CA LEU A 180 7.57 11.61 4.35
C LEU A 180 7.15 11.67 5.81
N LYS A 181 8.01 12.23 6.69
CA LYS A 181 7.74 12.32 8.12
C LYS A 181 6.76 13.47 8.43
N LEU A 182 5.57 13.41 7.86
CA LEU A 182 4.54 14.43 7.99
C LEU A 182 3.90 14.37 9.40
N LYS A 183 4.09 15.43 10.17
CA LYS A 183 3.55 15.51 11.53
C LYS A 183 2.02 15.41 11.53
N ASN A 184 1.48 14.51 12.34
CA ASN A 184 0.04 14.26 12.52
C ASN A 184 -0.72 13.77 11.27
N ALA A 185 -0.03 13.34 10.21
CA ALA A 185 -0.69 12.87 9.00
C ALA A 185 -1.18 11.42 9.14
N THR A 186 -2.23 11.13 8.37
CA THR A 186 -2.89 9.81 8.27
C THR A 186 -2.16 8.87 7.32
N GLY A 187 -1.34 9.40 6.43
CA GLY A 187 -0.59 8.69 5.41
C GLY A 187 0.43 9.58 4.73
N SER A 188 1.11 9.05 3.73
CA SER A 188 2.08 9.79 2.93
C SER A 188 2.31 9.10 1.59
N PRO A 189 2.49 9.83 0.48
CA PRO A 189 3.12 9.30 -0.71
C PRO A 189 4.48 8.69 -0.38
N VAL A 190 4.82 7.57 -1.06
CA VAL A 190 6.06 6.83 -0.83
C VAL A 190 6.73 6.43 -2.15
N ARG A 191 8.03 6.20 -2.09
CA ARG A 191 8.74 5.36 -3.07
C ARG A 191 8.98 3.99 -2.44
N ALA A 192 8.38 2.96 -3.03
CA ALA A 192 8.63 1.58 -2.64
C ALA A 192 9.77 1.00 -3.49
N ILE A 193 10.77 0.41 -2.84
CA ILE A 193 11.95 -0.17 -3.49
C ILE A 193 12.04 -1.64 -3.09
N ALA A 194 12.21 -2.51 -4.09
CA ALA A 194 12.48 -3.92 -3.90
C ALA A 194 13.96 -4.21 -4.22
N PHE A 195 14.69 -4.78 -3.27
CA PHE A 195 16.00 -5.37 -3.51
C PHE A 195 15.78 -6.84 -3.82
N VAL A 196 16.15 -7.24 -5.03
CA VAL A 196 16.05 -8.61 -5.54
C VAL A 196 17.46 -9.13 -5.79
N GLU A 197 17.71 -10.37 -5.36
CA GLU A 197 18.92 -11.12 -5.67
C GLU A 197 18.83 -11.77 -7.05
#